data_c24398c34aa1b5e364f9e71604c3239b
#
_entry.id   c24398c34aa1b5e364f9e71604c3239b
#
_cell.length_a   1.000
_cell.length_b   1.000
_cell.length_c   1.000
_cell.angle_alpha   90.00
_cell.angle_beta   90.00
_cell.angle_gamma   90.00
#
_symmetry.space_group_name_H-M   'P 1'
#
loop_
_entity.id
_entity.type
_entity.pdbx_description
1 polymer ?
#
loop_
_entity_poly.entity_id
_entity_poly.type
_entity_poly.pdbx_seq_one_letter_code
_entity_poly.pdbx_strand_id
1 'polypeptide(L)'
;EPLDKTKHTYCQAFAIYGLAAYMRAIGESDPDYALARDKAMALFRLIETKCSDAGGYGEAYEPDFTPVGNEKLSDNPKLMERHETASRTMNTLLHVLEGYAELYRAMPDEAVRRAGEVCLERFLNVMYNPGKRRLEVFYDRNYRSLLDMQSFGHDIEASWLIWDAAETLLPESNRAPYLHMCLTLAEAVRERAFTDHGLENEVVEGKVDHTRVWWVQAETVIGFLDGYEK
;
A
#
# COMPACT_ATOMS: atom_id res chain seq x y z
N GLU A 1 22.64 11.68 14.05
CA GLU A 1 22.41 10.26 13.91
C GLU A 1 20.90 9.98 13.92
N PRO A 2 20.37 8.99 13.14
CA PRO A 2 18.96 8.66 13.18
C PRO A 2 18.57 8.09 14.56
N LEU A 3 17.42 8.50 15.07
CA LEU A 3 16.84 7.99 16.32
C LEU A 3 16.40 6.51 16.18
N ASP A 4 15.86 6.16 15.04
CA ASP A 4 15.53 4.80 14.65
C ASP A 4 16.25 4.48 13.33
N LYS A 5 16.89 3.31 13.27
CA LYS A 5 17.62 2.80 12.10
C LYS A 5 16.88 1.68 11.39
N THR A 6 15.69 1.31 11.87
CA THR A 6 14.83 0.30 11.27
C THR A 6 14.48 0.71 9.83
N LYS A 7 14.57 -0.25 8.91
CA LYS A 7 14.26 -0.06 7.49
C LYS A 7 12.88 -0.62 7.18
N HIS A 8 11.87 0.22 7.25
CA HIS A 8 10.54 -0.13 6.78
C HIS A 8 10.48 -0.18 5.26
N THR A 9 9.88 -1.22 4.70
CA THR A 9 9.77 -1.41 3.25
C THR A 9 8.93 -0.30 2.63
N TYR A 10 7.83 0.10 3.24
CA TYR A 10 7.00 1.20 2.74
C TYR A 10 7.74 2.54 2.69
N CYS A 11 8.65 2.82 3.63
CA CYS A 11 9.49 4.02 3.59
C CYS A 11 10.44 4.03 2.38
N GLN A 12 10.98 2.86 1.99
CA GLN A 12 11.78 2.73 0.78
C GLN A 12 10.90 2.98 -0.47
N ALA A 13 9.66 2.49 -0.46
CA ALA A 13 8.70 2.70 -1.53
C ALA A 13 8.31 4.18 -1.69
N PHE A 14 8.06 4.90 -0.58
CA PHE A 14 7.82 6.35 -0.62
C PHE A 14 9.02 7.14 -1.17
N ALA A 15 10.25 6.68 -0.90
CA ALA A 15 11.42 7.31 -1.51
C ALA A 15 11.46 7.11 -3.03
N ILE A 16 11.04 5.93 -3.53
CA ILE A 16 10.87 5.69 -4.97
C ILE A 16 9.79 6.62 -5.53
N TYR A 17 8.62 6.68 -4.89
CA TYR A 17 7.52 7.55 -5.27
C TYR A 17 7.95 9.02 -5.42
N GLY A 18 8.60 9.55 -4.38
CA GLY A 18 9.08 10.94 -4.39
C GLY A 18 10.13 11.21 -5.49
N LEU A 19 11.06 10.28 -5.73
CA LEU A 19 12.06 10.39 -6.81
C LEU A 19 11.40 10.31 -8.18
N ALA A 20 10.42 9.43 -8.37
CA ALA A 20 9.69 9.28 -9.62
C ALA A 20 8.84 10.53 -9.93
N ALA A 21 8.11 11.05 -8.94
CA ALA A 21 7.38 12.30 -9.08
C ALA A 21 8.30 13.49 -9.41
N TYR A 22 9.48 13.55 -8.78
CA TYR A 22 10.51 14.54 -9.09
C TYR A 22 11.01 14.41 -10.54
N MET A 23 11.32 13.20 -11.01
CA MET A 23 11.71 12.94 -12.40
C MET A 23 10.68 13.44 -13.40
N ARG A 24 9.39 13.21 -13.14
CA ARG A 24 8.29 13.68 -14.00
C ARG A 24 8.20 15.21 -14.01
N ALA A 25 8.45 15.84 -12.86
CA ALA A 25 8.36 17.29 -12.73
C ALA A 25 9.49 18.02 -13.48
N ILE A 26 10.73 17.50 -13.41
CA ILE A 26 11.89 18.16 -14.05
C ILE A 26 12.09 17.78 -15.51
N GLY A 27 11.67 16.57 -15.91
CA GLY A 27 11.86 16.04 -17.27
C GLY A 27 13.29 15.55 -17.56
N GLU A 28 13.44 14.75 -18.61
CA GLU A 28 14.70 14.06 -18.95
C GLU A 28 15.88 14.97 -19.31
N SER A 29 15.62 16.22 -19.69
CA SER A 29 16.66 17.20 -20.04
C SER A 29 17.30 17.85 -18.83
N ASP A 30 16.75 17.70 -17.64
CA ASP A 30 17.30 18.26 -16.42
C ASP A 30 18.54 17.47 -15.96
N PRO A 31 19.65 18.14 -15.51
CA PRO A 31 20.86 17.47 -15.08
C PRO A 31 20.66 16.52 -13.88
N ASP A 32 19.66 16.75 -13.04
CA ASP A 32 19.36 15.91 -11.87
C ASP A 32 18.52 14.67 -12.19
N TYR A 33 17.92 14.61 -13.40
CA TYR A 33 17.08 13.47 -13.80
C TYR A 33 17.81 12.12 -13.69
N ALA A 34 19.02 12.04 -14.21
CA ALA A 34 19.81 10.80 -14.20
C ALA A 34 20.11 10.34 -12.76
N LEU A 35 20.42 11.28 -11.85
CA LEU A 35 20.68 10.95 -10.45
C LEU A 35 19.41 10.42 -9.76
N ALA A 36 18.27 11.08 -9.97
CA ALA A 36 16.97 10.68 -9.41
C ALA A 36 16.58 9.28 -9.90
N ARG A 37 16.69 9.03 -11.21
CA ARG A 37 16.46 7.73 -11.85
C ARG A 37 17.33 6.63 -11.23
N ASP A 38 18.63 6.86 -11.16
CA ASP A 38 19.58 5.84 -10.68
C ASP A 38 19.31 5.51 -9.20
N LYS A 39 18.91 6.49 -8.38
CA LYS A 39 18.50 6.29 -6.98
C LYS A 39 17.19 5.52 -6.87
N ALA A 40 16.17 5.88 -7.65
CA ALA A 40 14.89 5.18 -7.67
C ALA A 40 15.06 3.71 -8.07
N MET A 41 15.84 3.44 -9.13
CA MET A 41 16.12 2.07 -9.57
C MET A 41 17.01 1.29 -8.59
N ALA A 42 17.90 1.95 -7.86
CA ALA A 42 18.67 1.30 -6.80
C ALA A 42 17.77 0.87 -5.64
N LEU A 43 16.80 1.72 -5.24
CA LEU A 43 15.79 1.39 -4.22
C LEU A 43 14.85 0.29 -4.69
N PHE A 44 14.39 0.33 -5.94
CA PHE A 44 13.60 -0.75 -6.54
C PHE A 44 14.32 -2.10 -6.41
N ARG A 45 15.57 -2.18 -6.90
CA ARG A 45 16.39 -3.41 -6.78
C ARG A 45 16.62 -3.83 -5.34
N LEU A 46 16.76 -2.87 -4.42
CA LEU A 46 16.93 -3.16 -3.00
C LEU A 46 15.66 -3.79 -2.40
N ILE A 47 14.48 -3.26 -2.69
CA ILE A 47 13.21 -3.84 -2.25
C ILE A 47 13.06 -5.25 -2.82
N GLU A 48 13.26 -5.44 -4.13
CA GLU A 48 13.10 -6.74 -4.78
C GLU A 48 14.10 -7.80 -4.30
N THR A 49 15.28 -7.41 -3.82
CA THR A 49 16.32 -8.37 -3.41
C THR A 49 16.49 -8.53 -1.91
N LYS A 50 16.08 -7.55 -1.11
CA LYS A 50 16.30 -7.53 0.35
C LYS A 50 15.03 -7.50 1.18
N CYS A 51 13.95 -6.93 0.63
CA CYS A 51 12.69 -6.76 1.34
C CYS A 51 11.59 -7.69 0.83
N SER A 52 11.89 -8.55 -0.13
CA SER A 52 10.94 -9.52 -0.70
C SER A 52 11.44 -10.96 -0.57
N ASP A 53 10.51 -11.88 -0.57
CA ASP A 53 10.70 -13.32 -0.69
C ASP A 53 9.66 -13.92 -1.65
N ALA A 54 9.66 -15.24 -1.85
CA ALA A 54 8.70 -15.91 -2.73
C ALA A 54 7.22 -15.64 -2.34
N GLY A 55 6.96 -15.27 -1.10
CA GLY A 55 5.63 -14.90 -0.60
C GLY A 55 5.28 -13.43 -0.84
N GLY A 56 6.22 -12.53 -1.03
CA GLY A 56 6.01 -11.09 -1.22
C GLY A 56 6.88 -10.24 -0.30
N TYR A 57 6.43 -9.02 -0.02
CA TYR A 57 7.23 -8.03 0.71
C TYR A 57 7.07 -8.21 2.21
N GLY A 58 8.22 -8.18 2.92
CA GLY A 58 8.26 -8.12 4.37
C GLY A 58 8.11 -6.68 4.86
N GLU A 59 7.75 -6.51 6.13
CA GLU A 59 7.36 -5.24 6.71
C GLU A 59 8.54 -4.33 7.02
N ALA A 60 9.50 -4.85 7.81
CA ALA A 60 10.64 -4.05 8.27
C ALA A 60 11.86 -4.91 8.59
N TYR A 61 13.02 -4.26 8.62
CA TYR A 61 14.33 -4.88 8.75
C TYR A 61 15.27 -4.04 9.61
N GLU A 62 16.22 -4.69 10.27
CA GLU A 62 17.37 -4.05 10.86
C GLU A 62 18.28 -3.40 9.78
N PRO A 63 19.28 -2.57 10.16
CA PRO A 63 20.18 -1.94 9.19
C PRO A 63 20.89 -2.87 8.22
N ASP A 64 21.12 -4.11 8.61
CA ASP A 64 21.76 -5.18 7.82
C ASP A 64 20.79 -6.03 7.00
N PHE A 65 19.49 -5.66 7.00
CA PHE A 65 18.39 -6.37 6.37
C PHE A 65 18.02 -7.72 7.00
N THR A 66 18.40 -7.97 8.25
CA THR A 66 17.74 -9.03 9.04
C THR A 66 16.32 -8.60 9.40
N PRO A 67 15.31 -9.50 9.35
CA PRO A 67 13.96 -9.17 9.77
C PRO A 67 13.92 -8.71 11.23
N VAL A 68 13.15 -7.65 11.51
CA VAL A 68 12.96 -7.14 12.89
C VAL A 68 12.00 -8.02 13.68
N GLY A 69 12.08 -7.92 15.02
CA GLY A 69 11.14 -8.58 15.93
C GLY A 69 9.72 -7.98 15.87
N ASN A 70 8.77 -8.73 16.41
CA ASN A 70 7.35 -8.39 16.34
C ASN A 70 7.00 -7.06 17.00
N GLU A 71 7.72 -6.69 18.04
CA GLU A 71 7.56 -5.44 18.79
C GLU A 71 7.79 -4.18 17.93
N LYS A 72 8.48 -4.34 16.79
CA LYS A 72 8.73 -3.26 15.81
C LYS A 72 7.85 -3.33 14.56
N LEU A 73 7.07 -4.40 14.39
CA LEU A 73 6.28 -4.64 13.19
C LEU A 73 4.86 -4.09 13.28
N SER A 74 4.33 -4.00 14.49
CA SER A 74 2.99 -3.48 14.72
C SER A 74 2.88 -2.98 16.15
N ASP A 75 2.34 -1.79 16.32
CA ASP A 75 1.93 -1.22 17.60
C ASP A 75 0.48 -1.59 18.00
N ASN A 76 -0.18 -2.44 17.19
CA ASN A 76 -1.54 -2.87 17.48
C ASN A 76 -1.59 -3.73 18.76
N PRO A 77 -2.29 -3.26 19.83
CA PRO A 77 -2.29 -3.93 21.12
C PRO A 77 -2.76 -5.40 21.06
N LYS A 78 -3.70 -5.70 20.16
CA LYS A 78 -4.24 -7.07 20.02
C LYS A 78 -3.23 -8.05 19.47
N LEU A 79 -2.39 -7.62 18.52
CA LEU A 79 -1.31 -8.46 17.99
C LEU A 79 -0.21 -8.66 19.03
N MET A 80 0.10 -7.63 19.80
CA MET A 80 1.06 -7.73 20.91
C MET A 80 0.59 -8.70 22.00
N GLU A 81 -0.69 -8.61 22.42
CA GLU A 81 -1.28 -9.53 23.39
C GLU A 81 -1.26 -11.00 22.93
N ARG A 82 -1.44 -11.25 21.62
CA ARG A 82 -1.46 -12.60 21.04
C ARG A 82 -0.09 -13.14 20.71
N HIS A 83 0.96 -12.35 20.83
CA HIS A 83 2.32 -12.70 20.38
C HIS A 83 2.37 -13.14 18.90
N GLU A 84 1.50 -12.58 18.04
CA GLU A 84 1.44 -12.87 16.61
C GLU A 84 2.29 -11.87 15.84
N THR A 85 3.10 -12.37 14.90
CA THR A 85 4.00 -11.53 14.09
C THR A 85 3.31 -11.10 12.81
N ALA A 86 3.02 -9.80 12.70
CA ALA A 86 2.53 -9.18 11.47
C ALA A 86 3.70 -8.99 10.47
N SER A 87 4.08 -10.08 9.82
CA SER A 87 5.23 -10.09 8.90
C SER A 87 4.97 -9.38 7.59
N ARG A 88 3.70 -9.21 7.22
CA ARG A 88 3.22 -8.54 6.02
C ARG A 88 2.00 -7.72 6.36
N THR A 89 1.89 -6.55 5.73
CA THR A 89 0.71 -5.70 5.88
C THR A 89 0.17 -5.27 4.52
N MET A 90 -1.10 -4.98 4.50
CA MET A 90 -1.76 -4.36 3.36
C MET A 90 -1.14 -2.99 3.07
N ASN A 91 -0.85 -2.20 4.12
CA ASN A 91 -0.22 -0.89 4.02
C ASN A 91 1.12 -0.92 3.27
N THR A 92 2.02 -1.83 3.65
CA THR A 92 3.32 -1.95 2.96
C THR A 92 3.14 -2.34 1.49
N LEU A 93 2.24 -3.28 1.17
CA LEU A 93 2.00 -3.66 -0.23
C LEU A 93 1.40 -2.50 -1.04
N LEU A 94 0.51 -1.71 -0.43
CA LEU A 94 -0.15 -0.57 -1.08
C LEU A 94 0.88 0.47 -1.51
N HIS A 95 1.79 0.85 -0.63
CA HIS A 95 2.80 1.86 -0.95
C HIS A 95 3.94 1.34 -1.85
N VAL A 96 4.22 0.03 -1.82
CA VAL A 96 5.09 -0.60 -2.83
C VAL A 96 4.46 -0.50 -4.22
N LEU A 97 3.15 -0.81 -4.33
CA LEU A 97 2.41 -0.68 -5.59
C LEU A 97 2.39 0.77 -6.09
N GLU A 98 2.09 1.72 -5.21
CA GLU A 98 2.08 3.15 -5.50
C GLU A 98 3.43 3.64 -6.04
N GLY A 99 4.51 3.31 -5.31
CA GLY A 99 5.87 3.68 -5.72
C GLY A 99 6.27 3.07 -7.07
N TYR A 100 5.87 1.83 -7.35
CA TYR A 100 6.17 1.16 -8.61
C TYR A 100 5.33 1.70 -9.78
N ALA A 101 4.07 2.00 -9.56
CA ALA A 101 3.22 2.62 -10.58
C ALA A 101 3.77 4.00 -10.99
N GLU A 102 4.15 4.84 -10.01
CA GLU A 102 4.72 6.15 -10.30
C GLU A 102 6.11 6.05 -10.95
N LEU A 103 6.94 5.09 -10.53
CA LEU A 103 8.23 4.84 -11.18
C LEU A 103 8.06 4.40 -12.64
N TYR A 104 7.13 3.49 -12.91
CA TYR A 104 6.83 3.06 -14.27
C TYR A 104 6.30 4.20 -15.14
N ARG A 105 5.47 5.08 -14.57
CA ARG A 105 4.94 6.28 -15.24
C ARG A 105 6.05 7.28 -15.59
N ALA A 106 7.03 7.43 -14.69
CA ALA A 106 8.18 8.31 -14.90
C ALA A 106 9.20 7.72 -15.88
N MET A 107 9.38 6.41 -15.83
CA MET A 107 10.37 5.68 -16.62
C MET A 107 9.86 4.26 -16.88
N PRO A 108 9.26 3.97 -18.03
CA PRO A 108 8.79 2.62 -18.35
C PRO A 108 9.93 1.58 -18.31
N ASP A 109 9.86 0.64 -17.38
CA ASP A 109 10.78 -0.48 -17.20
C ASP A 109 9.97 -1.76 -16.98
N GLU A 110 10.29 -2.80 -17.72
CA GLU A 110 9.53 -4.06 -17.71
C GLU A 110 9.61 -4.81 -16.37
N ALA A 111 10.74 -4.71 -15.64
CA ALA A 111 10.85 -5.34 -14.33
C ALA A 111 9.98 -4.62 -13.30
N VAL A 112 9.93 -3.29 -13.36
CA VAL A 112 9.03 -2.47 -12.50
C VAL A 112 7.57 -2.79 -12.79
N ARG A 113 7.19 -2.87 -14.08
CA ARG A 113 5.83 -3.23 -14.48
C ARG A 113 5.39 -4.59 -13.91
N ARG A 114 6.22 -5.63 -14.11
CA ARG A 114 5.93 -6.97 -13.60
C ARG A 114 5.82 -7.04 -12.09
N ALA A 115 6.69 -6.34 -11.38
CA ALA A 115 6.62 -6.27 -9.91
C ALA A 115 5.32 -5.60 -9.45
N GLY A 116 4.90 -4.52 -10.10
CA GLY A 116 3.61 -3.88 -9.83
C GLY A 116 2.40 -4.76 -10.18
N GLU A 117 2.45 -5.51 -11.28
CA GLU A 117 1.40 -6.49 -11.62
C GLU A 117 1.25 -7.57 -10.54
N VAL A 118 2.36 -8.08 -9.99
CA VAL A 118 2.32 -9.03 -8.87
C VAL A 118 1.69 -8.42 -7.63
N CYS A 119 1.93 -7.13 -7.35
CA CYS A 119 1.25 -6.43 -6.25
C CYS A 119 -0.27 -6.35 -6.49
N LEU A 120 -0.69 -5.97 -7.70
CA LEU A 120 -2.10 -5.92 -8.09
C LEU A 120 -2.79 -7.28 -7.92
N GLU A 121 -2.19 -8.35 -8.44
CA GLU A 121 -2.72 -9.71 -8.30
C GLU A 121 -2.87 -10.13 -6.83
N ARG A 122 -1.95 -9.71 -5.95
CA ARG A 122 -2.02 -9.97 -4.52
C ARG A 122 -3.18 -9.25 -3.85
N PHE A 123 -3.42 -8.00 -4.21
CA PHE A 123 -4.59 -7.30 -3.71
C PHE A 123 -5.87 -8.03 -4.07
N LEU A 124 -6.04 -8.38 -5.34
CA LEU A 124 -7.25 -9.01 -5.83
C LEU A 124 -7.48 -10.41 -5.27
N ASN A 125 -6.43 -11.24 -5.20
CA ASN A 125 -6.56 -12.67 -4.93
C ASN A 125 -6.28 -13.08 -3.48
N VAL A 126 -5.61 -12.20 -2.69
CA VAL A 126 -5.15 -12.54 -1.34
C VAL A 126 -5.67 -11.57 -0.29
N MET A 127 -5.56 -10.25 -0.53
CA MET A 127 -5.89 -9.27 0.51
C MET A 127 -7.35 -8.85 0.49
N TYR A 128 -7.99 -8.84 -0.68
CA TYR A 128 -9.40 -8.51 -0.80
C TYR A 128 -10.28 -9.65 -0.29
N ASN A 129 -11.14 -9.33 0.65
CA ASN A 129 -12.17 -10.22 1.17
C ASN A 129 -13.54 -9.83 0.58
N PRO A 130 -14.01 -10.49 -0.50
CA PRO A 130 -15.26 -10.11 -1.15
C PRO A 130 -16.48 -10.32 -0.27
N GLY A 131 -16.46 -11.33 0.63
CA GLY A 131 -17.54 -11.58 1.58
C GLY A 131 -17.70 -10.48 2.63
N LYS A 132 -16.59 -9.82 2.98
CA LYS A 132 -16.56 -8.68 3.91
C LYS A 132 -16.49 -7.33 3.19
N ARG A 133 -16.30 -7.30 1.87
CA ARG A 133 -16.15 -6.08 1.07
C ARG A 133 -15.10 -5.12 1.67
N ARG A 134 -13.90 -5.67 1.97
CA ARG A 134 -12.79 -4.92 2.59
C ARG A 134 -11.46 -5.57 2.25
N LEU A 135 -10.37 -4.89 2.54
CA LEU A 135 -9.04 -5.48 2.62
C LEU A 135 -8.80 -6.03 4.04
N GLU A 136 -8.16 -7.19 4.15
CA GLU A 136 -7.59 -7.63 5.42
C GLU A 136 -6.24 -6.92 5.64
N VAL A 137 -5.88 -6.61 6.89
CA VAL A 137 -4.82 -5.63 7.18
C VAL A 137 -3.49 -6.29 7.54
N PHE A 138 -3.49 -7.21 8.49
CA PHE A 138 -2.29 -7.82 9.06
C PHE A 138 -2.21 -9.30 8.73
N TYR A 139 -1.02 -9.75 8.32
CA TYR A 139 -0.80 -11.13 7.91
C TYR A 139 0.50 -11.71 8.49
N ASP A 140 0.49 -13.03 8.73
CA ASP A 140 1.71 -13.80 8.86
C ASP A 140 2.42 -13.99 7.51
N ARG A 141 3.56 -14.69 7.51
CA ARG A 141 4.33 -14.94 6.27
C ARG A 141 3.56 -15.75 5.21
N ASN A 142 2.55 -16.51 5.63
CA ASN A 142 1.75 -17.36 4.76
C ASN A 142 0.43 -16.69 4.33
N TYR A 143 0.26 -15.40 4.58
CA TYR A 143 -0.97 -14.64 4.32
C TYR A 143 -2.19 -15.12 5.10
N ARG A 144 -2.02 -15.74 6.26
CA ARG A 144 -3.12 -15.92 7.21
C ARG A 144 -3.42 -14.55 7.85
N SER A 145 -4.66 -14.09 7.73
CA SER A 145 -5.10 -12.86 8.41
C SER A 145 -5.04 -13.06 9.93
N LEU A 146 -4.43 -12.11 10.64
CA LEU A 146 -4.16 -12.19 12.07
C LEU A 146 -5.19 -11.50 12.93
N LEU A 147 -5.96 -10.55 12.36
CA LEU A 147 -6.87 -9.72 13.12
C LEU A 147 -8.14 -9.44 12.31
N ASP A 148 -9.29 -9.57 12.95
CA ASP A 148 -10.57 -9.11 12.37
C ASP A 148 -10.64 -7.59 12.50
N MET A 149 -10.11 -6.91 11.47
CA MET A 149 -10.00 -5.46 11.43
C MET A 149 -10.37 -4.95 10.04
N GLN A 150 -11.02 -3.80 10.01
CA GLN A 150 -11.18 -2.98 8.80
C GLN A 150 -10.64 -1.58 9.08
N SER A 151 -9.66 -1.16 8.33
CA SER A 151 -9.18 0.23 8.32
C SER A 151 -9.91 0.98 7.22
N PHE A 152 -10.84 1.85 7.60
CA PHE A 152 -11.65 2.58 6.64
C PHE A 152 -10.82 3.56 5.82
N GLY A 153 -9.82 4.17 6.46
CA GLY A 153 -8.87 5.04 5.78
C GLY A 153 -8.09 4.33 4.69
N HIS A 154 -7.54 3.16 5.00
CA HIS A 154 -6.79 2.40 4.01
C HIS A 154 -7.69 1.78 2.92
N ASP A 155 -8.90 1.36 3.24
CA ASP A 155 -9.82 0.85 2.23
C ASP A 155 -10.18 1.92 1.20
N ILE A 156 -10.45 3.17 1.66
CA ILE A 156 -10.76 4.27 0.73
C ILE A 156 -9.51 4.74 -0.03
N GLU A 157 -8.33 4.78 0.59
CA GLU A 157 -7.06 5.04 -0.06
C GLU A 157 -6.76 3.98 -1.13
N ALA A 158 -6.87 2.71 -0.78
CA ALA A 158 -6.65 1.59 -1.71
C ALA A 158 -7.62 1.63 -2.90
N SER A 159 -8.85 2.14 -2.73
CA SER A 159 -9.85 2.17 -3.79
C SER A 159 -9.40 3.01 -4.99
N TRP A 160 -8.68 4.09 -4.79
CA TRP A 160 -8.16 4.92 -5.87
C TRP A 160 -6.72 4.57 -6.26
N LEU A 161 -5.84 4.24 -5.29
CA LEU A 161 -4.45 3.87 -5.59
C LEU A 161 -4.33 2.59 -6.42
N ILE A 162 -5.12 1.56 -6.08
CA ILE A 162 -5.11 0.30 -6.84
C ILE A 162 -5.66 0.53 -8.25
N TRP A 163 -6.68 1.37 -8.39
CA TRP A 163 -7.23 1.69 -9.70
C TRP A 163 -6.23 2.48 -10.56
N ASP A 164 -5.59 3.53 -10.01
CA ASP A 164 -4.54 4.30 -10.68
C ASP A 164 -3.35 3.41 -11.14
N ALA A 165 -2.95 2.49 -10.27
CA ALA A 165 -1.91 1.51 -10.61
C ALA A 165 -2.37 0.54 -11.72
N ALA A 166 -3.62 0.08 -11.69
CA ALA A 166 -4.16 -0.81 -12.72
C ALA A 166 -4.24 -0.08 -14.09
N GLU A 167 -4.65 1.19 -14.11
CA GLU A 167 -4.64 2.00 -15.33
C GLU A 167 -3.21 2.20 -15.88
N THR A 168 -2.23 2.31 -15.00
CA THR A 168 -0.83 2.55 -15.35
C THR A 168 -0.12 1.29 -15.85
N LEU A 169 -0.35 0.16 -15.20
CA LEU A 169 0.46 -1.07 -15.38
C LEU A 169 -0.20 -2.11 -16.28
N LEU A 170 -1.54 -2.13 -16.36
CA LEU A 170 -2.27 -3.19 -17.04
C LEU A 170 -2.87 -2.73 -18.38
N PRO A 171 -2.94 -3.64 -19.38
CA PRO A 171 -3.77 -3.40 -20.55
C PRO A 171 -5.25 -3.29 -20.16
N GLU A 172 -6.01 -2.50 -20.90
CA GLU A 172 -7.42 -2.22 -20.62
C GLU A 172 -8.27 -3.49 -20.41
N SER A 173 -8.01 -4.52 -21.21
CA SER A 173 -8.72 -5.82 -21.13
C SER A 173 -8.64 -6.51 -19.77
N ASN A 174 -7.65 -6.16 -18.94
CA ASN A 174 -7.36 -6.81 -17.66
C ASN A 174 -7.80 -5.98 -16.45
N ARG A 175 -8.34 -4.77 -16.64
CA ARG A 175 -8.62 -3.82 -15.55
C ARG A 175 -9.94 -4.05 -14.84
N ALA A 176 -10.94 -4.63 -15.51
CA ALA A 176 -12.31 -4.74 -14.99
C ALA A 176 -12.44 -5.36 -13.58
N PRO A 177 -11.70 -6.43 -13.20
CA PRO A 177 -11.78 -6.98 -11.85
C PRO A 177 -11.30 -6.00 -10.77
N TYR A 178 -10.30 -5.19 -11.08
CA TYR A 178 -9.74 -4.17 -10.17
C TYR A 178 -10.72 -3.01 -9.99
N LEU A 179 -11.32 -2.52 -11.08
CA LEU A 179 -12.35 -1.49 -10.99
C LEU A 179 -13.51 -1.95 -10.09
N HIS A 180 -14.01 -3.18 -10.30
CA HIS A 180 -15.08 -3.72 -9.47
C HIS A 180 -14.69 -3.80 -7.99
N MET A 181 -13.49 -4.25 -7.68
CA MET A 181 -12.98 -4.30 -6.30
C MET A 181 -12.89 -2.88 -5.70
N CYS A 182 -12.30 -1.93 -6.41
CA CYS A 182 -12.10 -0.56 -5.95
C CYS A 182 -13.44 0.15 -5.66
N LEU A 183 -14.40 0.07 -6.57
CA LEU A 183 -15.74 0.62 -6.36
C LEU A 183 -16.45 -0.05 -5.18
N THR A 184 -16.28 -1.37 -5.01
CA THR A 184 -16.87 -2.11 -3.87
C THR A 184 -16.25 -1.67 -2.54
N LEU A 185 -14.94 -1.39 -2.49
CA LEU A 185 -14.27 -0.85 -1.30
C LEU A 185 -14.82 0.54 -0.95
N ALA A 186 -14.83 1.45 -1.91
CA ALA A 186 -15.33 2.83 -1.70
C ALA A 186 -16.79 2.84 -1.23
N GLU A 187 -17.66 2.03 -1.86
CA GLU A 187 -19.05 1.91 -1.46
C GLU A 187 -19.21 1.32 -0.06
N ALA A 188 -18.44 0.29 0.29
CA ALA A 188 -18.49 -0.31 1.61
C ALA A 188 -18.05 0.66 2.71
N VAL A 189 -17.01 1.48 2.44
CA VAL A 189 -16.56 2.54 3.35
C VAL A 189 -17.63 3.60 3.51
N ARG A 190 -18.24 4.06 2.41
CA ARG A 190 -19.35 5.04 2.45
C ARG A 190 -20.51 4.55 3.31
N GLU A 191 -20.92 3.30 3.14
CA GLU A 191 -22.06 2.71 3.85
C GLU A 191 -21.80 2.52 5.35
N ARG A 192 -20.56 2.16 5.73
CA ARG A 192 -20.24 1.69 7.09
C ARG A 192 -19.65 2.75 7.98
N ALA A 193 -18.92 3.70 7.41
CA ALA A 193 -18.04 4.57 8.17
C ALA A 193 -18.21 6.06 7.90
N PHE A 194 -18.87 6.46 6.80
CA PHE A 194 -19.05 7.86 6.48
C PHE A 194 -20.25 8.44 7.25
N THR A 195 -19.98 9.51 8.00
CA THR A 195 -20.96 10.19 8.87
C THR A 195 -21.01 11.68 8.56
N ASP A 196 -21.95 12.40 9.16
CA ASP A 196 -22.02 13.87 9.08
C ASP A 196 -20.78 14.59 9.64
N HIS A 197 -19.92 13.85 10.35
CA HIS A 197 -18.70 14.35 10.97
C HIS A 197 -17.43 13.85 10.28
N GLY A 198 -17.53 13.26 9.10
CA GLY A 198 -16.43 12.66 8.35
C GLY A 198 -16.32 11.14 8.51
N LEU A 199 -15.20 10.58 8.07
CA LEU A 199 -14.97 9.14 8.09
C LEU A 199 -14.50 8.67 9.47
N GLU A 200 -15.06 7.56 9.96
CA GLU A 200 -14.54 6.80 11.11
C GLU A 200 -13.14 6.25 10.80
N ASN A 201 -12.33 6.02 11.84
CA ASN A 201 -10.96 5.54 11.66
C ASN A 201 -10.92 4.06 11.23
N GLU A 202 -11.37 3.19 12.10
CA GLU A 202 -11.29 1.73 11.91
C GLU A 202 -12.30 0.98 12.77
N VAL A 203 -12.48 -0.31 12.50
CA VAL A 203 -13.19 -1.23 13.36
C VAL A 203 -12.31 -2.45 13.64
N VAL A 204 -12.11 -2.77 14.92
CA VAL A 204 -11.31 -3.92 15.38
C VAL A 204 -12.22 -4.83 16.22
N GLU A 205 -12.38 -6.07 15.78
CA GLU A 205 -13.20 -7.08 16.48
C GLU A 205 -14.60 -6.56 16.83
N GLY A 206 -15.20 -5.81 15.90
CA GLY A 206 -16.54 -5.24 16.05
C GLY A 206 -16.60 -3.93 16.84
N LYS A 207 -15.47 -3.42 17.37
CA LYS A 207 -15.42 -2.16 18.10
C LYS A 207 -14.91 -1.05 17.18
N VAL A 208 -15.75 -0.03 16.95
CA VAL A 208 -15.42 1.13 16.11
C VAL A 208 -14.54 2.12 16.88
N ASP A 209 -13.48 2.59 16.25
CA ASP A 209 -12.72 3.77 16.65
C ASP A 209 -13.27 5.01 15.95
N HIS A 210 -13.85 5.90 16.74
CA HIS A 210 -14.47 7.13 16.27
C HIS A 210 -13.48 8.30 16.09
N THR A 211 -12.19 8.07 16.22
CA THR A 211 -11.15 9.10 16.02
C THR A 211 -11.21 9.64 14.59
N ARG A 212 -11.01 10.94 14.43
CA ARG A 212 -10.94 11.59 13.12
C ARG A 212 -9.48 11.90 12.78
N VAL A 213 -8.82 10.91 12.17
CA VAL A 213 -7.43 11.03 11.75
C VAL A 213 -7.37 11.87 10.48
N TRP A 214 -6.48 12.83 10.42
CA TRP A 214 -6.44 13.85 9.34
C TRP A 214 -6.23 13.24 7.93
N TRP A 215 -5.31 12.27 7.80
CA TRP A 215 -5.04 11.65 6.51
C TRP A 215 -6.22 10.81 6.01
N VAL A 216 -6.93 10.13 6.92
CA VAL A 216 -8.15 9.39 6.59
C VAL A 216 -9.20 10.32 5.97
N GLN A 217 -9.33 11.54 6.47
CA GLN A 217 -10.27 12.53 5.90
C GLN A 217 -9.80 13.01 4.53
N ALA A 218 -8.49 13.20 4.33
CA ALA A 218 -7.91 13.59 3.03
C ALA A 218 -8.14 12.50 1.99
N GLU A 219 -7.83 11.24 2.31
CA GLU A 219 -8.05 10.08 1.43
C GLU A 219 -9.53 9.88 1.10
N THR A 220 -10.43 10.20 2.04
CA THR A 220 -11.87 10.14 1.80
C THR A 220 -12.31 11.06 0.66
N VAL A 221 -11.75 12.26 0.60
CA VAL A 221 -12.07 13.21 -0.48
C VAL A 221 -11.62 12.67 -1.84
N ILE A 222 -10.40 12.15 -1.92
CA ILE A 222 -9.84 11.63 -3.17
C ILE A 222 -10.58 10.37 -3.60
N GLY A 223 -10.72 9.39 -2.70
CA GLY A 223 -11.32 8.10 -3.04
C GLY A 223 -12.81 8.18 -3.40
N PHE A 224 -13.59 9.07 -2.76
CA PHE A 224 -14.98 9.28 -3.16
C PHE A 224 -15.10 10.07 -4.48
N LEU A 225 -14.20 11.02 -4.74
CA LEU A 225 -14.17 11.73 -6.01
C LEU A 225 -13.82 10.76 -7.16
N ASP A 226 -12.78 9.96 -7.00
CA ASP A 226 -12.40 8.95 -8.01
C ASP A 226 -13.54 7.95 -8.24
N GLY A 227 -14.15 7.42 -7.18
CA GLY A 227 -15.28 6.51 -7.30
C GLY A 227 -16.54 7.12 -7.93
N TYR A 228 -16.72 8.44 -7.83
CA TYR A 228 -17.83 9.16 -8.50
C TYR A 228 -17.58 9.31 -9.99
N GLU A 229 -16.34 9.45 -10.42
CA GLU A 229 -15.95 9.65 -11.84
C GLU A 229 -15.93 8.34 -12.64
N LYS A 230 -15.96 7.19 -12.01
CA LYS A 230 -15.93 5.85 -12.64
C LYS A 230 -17.30 5.20 -12.70
#